data_b0b0d0388b75346f49e0c3522b1e2dad
#
_entry.id   b0b0d0388b75346f49e0c3522b1e2dad
#
_cell.length_a   1.000
_cell.length_b   1.000
_cell.length_c   1.000
_cell.angle_alpha   90.00
_cell.angle_beta   90.00
_cell.angle_gamma   90.00
#
_symmetry.space_group_name_H-M   'P 1'
#
loop_
_entity.id
_entity.type
_entity.pdbx_description
1 polymer ?
#
loop_
_entity_poly.entity_id
_entity_poly.type
_entity_poly.pdbx_seq_one_letter_code
_entity_poly.pdbx_strand_id
1 'polypeptide(L)'
;MSDLENALNGKSVAILVANGFEESHMTSLHKALVLTGADVKIVSPEKGVVNSWHGNGWGHFFPANAHLATSMSHHFDAVIIPGGSRHVNRLISDPQTARFMRGFMEDNKPVALIEEAPKVLAEADLLEGRSVVSTEEINEVLLEKSVTVVEAEVHIDDMLVTSKLADDALVEKFADRIQNYEPEAWEAA
;
A
#
# COMPACT_ATOMS: atom_id res chain seq x y z
N MET A 1 4.16 11.05 -16.90
CA MET A 1 4.74 11.74 -15.72
C MET A 1 4.47 13.24 -15.69
N SER A 2 4.56 14.01 -16.82
CA SER A 2 4.23 15.47 -16.81
C SER A 2 2.78 15.78 -16.37
N ASP A 3 1.84 14.89 -16.64
CA ASP A 3 0.43 15.10 -16.35
C ASP A 3 0.05 14.81 -14.89
N LEU A 4 0.95 14.19 -14.14
CA LEU A 4 0.77 13.89 -12.72
C LEU A 4 1.44 14.93 -11.79
N GLU A 5 2.22 15.87 -12.35
CA GLU A 5 2.87 16.88 -11.52
C GLU A 5 1.82 17.73 -10.81
N ASN A 6 1.93 17.76 -9.47
CA ASN A 6 0.98 18.43 -8.58
C ASN A 6 -0.47 17.90 -8.60
N ALA A 7 -0.72 16.75 -9.22
CA ALA A 7 -2.05 16.15 -9.31
C ALA A 7 -2.65 15.76 -7.95
N LEU A 8 -1.80 15.51 -6.95
CA LEU A 8 -2.19 15.13 -5.58
C LEU A 8 -1.87 16.21 -4.54
N ASN A 9 -1.81 17.48 -4.95
CA ASN A 9 -1.63 18.58 -4.00
C ASN A 9 -2.69 18.54 -2.89
N GLY A 10 -2.24 18.59 -1.64
CA GLY A 10 -3.12 18.55 -0.46
C GLY A 10 -3.60 17.16 -0.06
N LYS A 11 -3.20 16.11 -0.78
CA LYS A 11 -3.47 14.72 -0.41
C LYS A 11 -2.36 14.13 0.44
N SER A 12 -2.71 13.34 1.44
CA SER A 12 -1.79 12.64 2.32
C SER A 12 -1.76 11.14 1.99
N VAL A 13 -0.58 10.61 1.68
CA VAL A 13 -0.39 9.21 1.30
C VAL A 13 0.53 8.51 2.29
N ALA A 14 0.08 7.39 2.85
CA ALA A 14 0.91 6.52 3.66
C ALA A 14 1.65 5.50 2.79
N ILE A 15 2.96 5.34 3.00
CA ILE A 15 3.70 4.16 2.56
C ILE A 15 3.89 3.28 3.79
N LEU A 16 3.16 2.15 3.86
CA LEU A 16 3.22 1.24 5.00
C LEU A 16 4.32 0.21 4.79
N VAL A 17 5.33 0.24 5.64
CA VAL A 17 6.50 -0.64 5.58
C VAL A 17 6.92 -1.14 6.96
N ALA A 18 7.51 -2.34 6.99
CA ALA A 18 8.24 -2.87 8.13
C ALA A 18 9.67 -3.26 7.67
N ASN A 19 10.54 -3.64 8.60
CA ASN A 19 11.89 -4.08 8.24
C ASN A 19 11.88 -5.18 7.17
N GLY A 20 12.72 -5.02 6.16
CA GLY A 20 12.88 -5.96 5.05
C GLY A 20 11.98 -5.69 3.83
N PHE A 21 11.44 -4.46 3.69
CA PHE A 21 10.75 -4.03 2.47
C PHE A 21 11.74 -3.91 1.29
N GLU A 22 11.25 -4.11 0.07
CA GLU A 22 12.07 -3.95 -1.14
C GLU A 22 12.43 -2.47 -1.33
N GLU A 23 13.75 -2.18 -1.24
CA GLU A 23 14.26 -0.81 -1.25
C GLU A 23 13.92 -0.06 -2.53
N SER A 24 14.06 -0.72 -3.68
CA SER A 24 13.80 -0.14 -4.98
C SER A 24 12.34 0.28 -5.15
N HIS A 25 11.40 -0.53 -4.65
CA HIS A 25 9.97 -0.22 -4.68
C HIS A 25 9.66 1.02 -3.85
N MET A 26 10.08 1.03 -2.58
CA MET A 26 9.77 2.14 -1.69
C MET A 26 10.40 3.45 -2.17
N THR A 27 11.65 3.45 -2.62
CA THR A 27 12.33 4.66 -3.10
C THR A 27 11.71 5.22 -4.37
N SER A 28 11.36 4.35 -5.33
CA SER A 28 10.67 4.74 -6.57
C SER A 28 9.29 5.33 -6.30
N LEU A 29 8.49 4.66 -5.46
CA LEU A 29 7.16 5.12 -5.07
C LEU A 29 7.19 6.44 -4.31
N HIS A 30 8.07 6.55 -3.31
CA HIS A 30 8.21 7.78 -2.53
C HIS A 30 8.56 8.96 -3.45
N LYS A 31 9.56 8.79 -4.31
CA LYS A 31 9.94 9.82 -5.28
C LYS A 31 8.79 10.20 -6.22
N ALA A 32 8.11 9.20 -6.80
CA ALA A 32 7.03 9.44 -7.73
C ALA A 32 5.83 10.14 -7.06
N LEU A 33 5.43 9.71 -5.87
CA LEU A 33 4.33 10.33 -5.12
C LEU A 33 4.66 11.77 -4.66
N VAL A 34 5.90 12.03 -4.25
CA VAL A 34 6.33 13.41 -3.92
C VAL A 34 6.25 14.32 -5.16
N LEU A 35 6.61 13.83 -6.35
CA LEU A 35 6.47 14.58 -7.60
C LEU A 35 5.02 14.90 -7.96
N THR A 36 4.05 14.11 -7.50
CA THR A 36 2.63 14.42 -7.66
C THR A 36 2.13 15.52 -6.70
N GLY A 37 2.96 16.01 -5.80
CA GLY A 37 2.59 17.01 -4.78
C GLY A 37 1.93 16.43 -3.53
N ALA A 38 1.89 15.11 -3.37
CA ALA A 38 1.34 14.48 -2.17
C ALA A 38 2.23 14.69 -0.93
N ASP A 39 1.60 14.82 0.25
CA ASP A 39 2.29 14.68 1.54
C ASP A 39 2.50 13.19 1.83
N VAL A 40 3.71 12.69 1.57
CA VAL A 40 4.04 11.27 1.70
C VAL A 40 4.67 10.98 3.05
N LYS A 41 4.10 10.01 3.78
CA LYS A 41 4.62 9.58 5.09
C LYS A 41 4.91 8.09 5.12
N ILE A 42 6.11 7.75 5.60
CA ILE A 42 6.48 6.37 5.89
C ILE A 42 5.88 5.99 7.25
N VAL A 43 4.93 5.07 7.22
CA VAL A 43 4.27 4.50 8.41
C VAL A 43 4.87 3.13 8.68
N SER A 44 5.26 2.86 9.93
CA SER A 44 5.92 1.60 10.27
C SER A 44 5.59 1.14 11.71
N PRO A 45 5.54 -0.18 11.96
CA PRO A 45 5.56 -0.70 13.33
C PRO A 45 6.93 -0.53 14.01
N GLU A 46 7.96 -0.19 13.26
CA GLU A 46 9.31 0.02 13.79
C GLU A 46 9.46 1.43 14.38
N LYS A 47 10.30 1.59 15.41
CA LYS A 47 10.49 2.87 16.09
C LYS A 47 11.61 3.69 15.46
N GLY A 48 11.25 4.83 14.92
CA GLY A 48 12.18 5.86 14.44
C GLY A 48 12.79 5.60 13.07
N VAL A 49 13.26 4.38 12.81
CA VAL A 49 13.85 3.98 11.53
C VAL A 49 13.37 2.61 11.10
N VAL A 50 13.29 2.39 9.80
CA VAL A 50 12.97 1.12 9.18
C VAL A 50 14.09 0.74 8.21
N ASN A 51 14.48 -0.54 8.20
CA ASN A 51 15.58 -1.04 7.38
C ASN A 51 15.05 -1.78 6.15
N SER A 52 15.54 -1.39 4.98
CA SER A 52 15.19 -2.01 3.71
C SER A 52 15.89 -3.34 3.48
N TRP A 53 15.44 -4.06 2.47
CA TRP A 53 16.12 -5.18 1.86
C TRP A 53 16.53 -4.79 0.44
N HIS A 54 17.80 -5.06 0.08
CA HIS A 54 18.33 -4.75 -1.23
C HIS A 54 19.14 -5.93 -1.77
N GLY A 55 18.68 -6.51 -2.87
CA GLY A 55 19.30 -7.72 -3.44
C GLY A 55 19.30 -8.88 -2.44
N ASN A 56 20.47 -9.26 -1.94
CA ASN A 56 20.64 -10.39 -1.03
C ASN A 56 20.98 -9.99 0.42
N GLY A 57 20.77 -8.73 0.80
CA GLY A 57 21.17 -8.26 2.13
C GLY A 57 20.33 -7.08 2.64
N TRP A 58 20.59 -6.72 3.89
CA TRP A 58 20.03 -5.51 4.46
C TRP A 58 20.53 -4.26 3.73
N GLY A 59 19.62 -3.39 3.34
CA GLY A 59 19.89 -2.14 2.65
C GLY A 59 20.00 -0.94 3.59
N HIS A 60 19.55 0.22 3.13
CA HIS A 60 19.63 1.46 3.87
C HIS A 60 18.56 1.56 4.97
N PHE A 61 18.81 2.46 5.91
CA PHE A 61 17.84 2.86 6.92
C PHE A 61 17.07 4.09 6.45
N PHE A 62 15.76 4.09 6.65
CA PHE A 62 14.86 5.18 6.31
C PHE A 62 14.14 5.67 7.56
N PRO A 63 13.92 7.00 7.73
CA PRO A 63 13.14 7.50 8.85
C PRO A 63 11.67 7.07 8.73
N ALA A 64 11.11 6.50 9.79
CA ALA A 64 9.68 6.28 9.91
C ALA A 64 9.03 7.58 10.40
N ASN A 65 8.18 8.20 9.57
CA ASN A 65 7.53 9.46 9.88
C ASN A 65 6.40 9.32 10.91
N ALA A 66 5.76 8.15 10.95
CA ALA A 66 4.68 7.83 11.87
C ALA A 66 4.74 6.38 12.35
N HIS A 67 4.39 6.16 13.61
CA HIS A 67 4.33 4.82 14.18
C HIS A 67 2.95 4.21 13.95
N LEU A 68 2.89 2.98 13.44
CA LEU A 68 1.66 2.29 13.06
C LEU A 68 0.64 2.21 14.21
N ALA A 69 1.08 1.97 15.44
CA ALA A 69 0.18 1.84 16.60
C ALA A 69 -0.60 3.13 16.91
N THR A 70 -0.09 4.30 16.52
CA THR A 70 -0.74 5.60 16.72
C THR A 70 -1.29 6.22 15.46
N SER A 71 -1.08 5.57 14.31
CA SER A 71 -1.62 6.00 13.02
C SER A 71 -3.05 5.48 12.83
N MET A 72 -3.90 6.31 12.25
CA MET A 72 -5.28 5.98 11.91
C MET A 72 -5.51 6.21 10.42
N SER A 73 -6.40 5.44 9.80
CA SER A 73 -6.73 5.57 8.37
C SER A 73 -7.21 6.97 7.98
N HIS A 74 -7.94 7.65 8.89
CA HIS A 74 -8.45 9.00 8.63
C HIS A 74 -7.36 10.11 8.59
N HIS A 75 -6.11 9.79 8.98
CA HIS A 75 -4.97 10.71 8.80
C HIS A 75 -4.45 10.76 7.36
N PHE A 76 -4.93 9.85 6.51
CA PHE A 76 -4.44 9.69 5.14
C PHE A 76 -5.58 9.58 4.13
N ASP A 77 -5.37 10.08 2.93
CA ASP A 77 -6.29 9.90 1.80
C ASP A 77 -6.10 8.54 1.14
N ALA A 78 -4.89 7.97 1.19
CA ALA A 78 -4.56 6.71 0.54
C ALA A 78 -3.41 5.98 1.25
N VAL A 79 -3.26 4.68 0.96
CA VAL A 79 -2.14 3.87 1.46
C VAL A 79 -1.57 2.99 0.35
N ILE A 80 -0.24 2.83 0.35
CA ILE A 80 0.47 1.89 -0.52
C ILE A 80 1.39 0.99 0.29
N ILE A 81 1.42 -0.31 -0.03
CA ILE A 81 2.31 -1.31 0.56
C ILE A 81 3.25 -1.82 -0.54
N PRO A 82 4.57 -1.55 -0.43
CA PRO A 82 5.57 -2.10 -1.36
C PRO A 82 5.69 -3.62 -1.26
N GLY A 83 6.39 -4.23 -2.21
CA GLY A 83 6.77 -5.64 -2.17
C GLY A 83 7.87 -5.95 -1.15
N GLY A 84 8.15 -7.23 -0.96
CA GLY A 84 9.15 -7.77 -0.08
C GLY A 84 8.58 -8.72 0.97
N SER A 85 8.78 -10.03 0.80
CA SER A 85 8.19 -11.07 1.66
C SER A 85 8.50 -10.90 3.15
N ARG A 86 9.69 -10.35 3.49
CA ARG A 86 10.11 -10.16 4.90
C ARG A 86 9.22 -9.15 5.61
N HIS A 87 9.05 -7.96 5.02
CA HIS A 87 8.22 -6.93 5.64
C HIS A 87 6.73 -7.27 5.60
N VAL A 88 6.27 -7.94 4.54
CA VAL A 88 4.89 -8.44 4.46
C VAL A 88 4.60 -9.37 5.63
N ASN A 89 5.44 -10.35 5.91
CA ASN A 89 5.29 -11.26 7.05
C ASN A 89 5.37 -10.51 8.40
N ARG A 90 6.24 -9.50 8.50
CA ARG A 90 6.34 -8.66 9.70
C ARG A 90 5.08 -7.81 9.91
N LEU A 91 4.50 -7.24 8.86
CA LEU A 91 3.23 -6.52 8.91
C LEU A 91 2.07 -7.43 9.34
N ILE A 92 1.98 -8.65 8.78
CA ILE A 92 0.95 -9.65 9.14
C ILE A 92 1.04 -9.99 10.63
N SER A 93 2.23 -10.09 11.19
CA SER A 93 2.43 -10.42 12.61
C SER A 93 2.04 -9.31 13.58
N ASP A 94 1.82 -8.09 13.11
CA ASP A 94 1.45 -6.94 13.96
C ASP A 94 -0.06 -6.66 13.87
N PRO A 95 -0.82 -6.82 14.96
CA PRO A 95 -2.27 -6.64 14.95
C PRO A 95 -2.72 -5.20 14.60
N GLN A 96 -1.83 -4.21 14.73
CA GLN A 96 -2.13 -2.84 14.33
C GLN A 96 -2.21 -2.68 12.81
N THR A 97 -1.56 -3.58 12.05
CA THR A 97 -1.65 -3.60 10.58
C THR A 97 -3.09 -3.87 10.13
N ALA A 98 -3.71 -4.93 10.65
CA ALA A 98 -5.10 -5.26 10.31
C ALA A 98 -6.07 -4.12 10.69
N ARG A 99 -5.90 -3.52 11.88
CA ARG A 99 -6.69 -2.35 12.31
C ARG A 99 -6.53 -1.16 11.36
N PHE A 100 -5.30 -0.83 10.99
CA PHE A 100 -4.99 0.30 10.12
C PHE A 100 -5.55 0.10 8.72
N MET A 101 -5.33 -1.08 8.12
CA MET A 101 -5.81 -1.40 6.78
C MET A 101 -7.34 -1.53 6.71
N ARG A 102 -7.98 -2.05 7.76
CA ARG A 102 -9.43 -2.15 7.85
C ARG A 102 -10.11 -0.81 7.63
N GLY A 103 -9.60 0.27 8.25
CA GLY A 103 -10.19 1.59 8.07
C GLY A 103 -10.10 2.13 6.63
N PHE A 104 -9.07 1.76 5.85
CA PHE A 104 -9.03 2.11 4.43
C PHE A 104 -10.05 1.32 3.62
N MET A 105 -10.19 0.03 3.90
CA MET A 105 -11.10 -0.84 3.16
C MET A 105 -12.58 -0.53 3.49
N GLU A 106 -12.91 -0.25 4.74
CA GLU A 106 -14.27 0.12 5.18
C GLU A 106 -14.71 1.48 4.62
N ASP A 107 -13.79 2.46 4.58
CA ASP A 107 -14.05 3.78 4.00
C ASP A 107 -13.90 3.79 2.47
N ASN A 108 -13.64 2.64 1.83
CA ASN A 108 -13.36 2.49 0.40
C ASN A 108 -12.31 3.50 -0.11
N LYS A 109 -11.26 3.73 0.69
CA LYS A 109 -10.16 4.61 0.30
C LYS A 109 -9.20 3.91 -0.67
N PRO A 110 -8.48 4.68 -1.51
CA PRO A 110 -7.48 4.13 -2.40
C PRO A 110 -6.39 3.34 -1.66
N VAL A 111 -6.21 2.10 -2.07
CA VAL A 111 -5.17 1.18 -1.56
C VAL A 111 -4.37 0.64 -2.73
N ALA A 112 -3.04 0.71 -2.66
CA ALA A 112 -2.16 0.07 -3.63
C ALA A 112 -1.31 -1.02 -2.98
N LEU A 113 -1.19 -2.18 -3.65
CA LEU A 113 -0.44 -3.33 -3.16
C LEU A 113 0.47 -3.88 -4.26
N ILE A 114 1.72 -4.17 -3.90
CA ILE A 114 2.72 -4.61 -4.87
C ILE A 114 3.21 -6.01 -4.51
N GLU A 115 3.34 -6.87 -5.52
CA GLU A 115 3.86 -8.25 -5.41
C GLU A 115 3.16 -9.07 -4.32
N GLU A 116 3.82 -9.33 -3.18
CA GLU A 116 3.30 -10.13 -2.08
C GLU A 116 2.40 -9.34 -1.11
N ALA A 117 2.31 -8.03 -1.26
CA ALA A 117 1.54 -7.17 -0.35
C ALA A 117 0.04 -7.52 -0.24
N PRO A 118 -0.65 -8.08 -1.28
CA PRO A 118 -2.02 -8.55 -1.13
C PRO A 118 -2.22 -9.55 0.01
N LYS A 119 -1.18 -10.33 0.36
CA LYS A 119 -1.21 -11.26 1.50
C LYS A 119 -1.53 -10.55 2.83
N VAL A 120 -1.08 -9.30 3.01
CA VAL A 120 -1.36 -8.53 4.25
C VAL A 120 -2.86 -8.36 4.48
N LEU A 121 -3.61 -8.04 3.42
CA LEU A 121 -5.05 -7.83 3.50
C LEU A 121 -5.81 -9.15 3.52
N ALA A 122 -5.33 -10.17 2.79
CA ALA A 122 -5.93 -11.50 2.78
C ALA A 122 -5.89 -12.14 4.17
N GLU A 123 -4.76 -12.08 4.87
CA GLU A 123 -4.62 -12.59 6.23
C GLU A 123 -5.45 -11.80 7.28
N ALA A 124 -5.82 -10.56 6.96
CA ALA A 124 -6.72 -9.74 7.77
C ALA A 124 -8.21 -9.92 7.39
N ASP A 125 -8.54 -10.85 6.47
CA ASP A 125 -9.88 -11.11 5.91
C ASP A 125 -10.52 -9.84 5.29
N LEU A 126 -9.70 -9.06 4.57
CA LEU A 126 -10.11 -7.78 3.94
C LEU A 126 -10.21 -7.86 2.40
N LEU A 127 -9.96 -9.03 1.80
CA LEU A 127 -9.98 -9.21 0.34
C LEU A 127 -11.00 -10.24 -0.15
N GLU A 128 -11.88 -10.75 0.70
CA GLU A 128 -12.89 -11.72 0.28
C GLU A 128 -13.73 -11.20 -0.90
N GLY A 129 -13.81 -11.99 -1.97
CA GLY A 129 -14.53 -11.63 -3.19
C GLY A 129 -13.86 -10.62 -4.10
N ARG A 130 -12.68 -10.10 -3.73
CA ARG A 130 -11.93 -9.14 -4.54
C ARG A 130 -11.05 -9.84 -5.57
N SER A 131 -10.58 -9.08 -6.56
CA SER A 131 -9.64 -9.54 -7.57
C SER A 131 -8.32 -8.76 -7.49
N VAL A 132 -7.19 -9.47 -7.57
CA VAL A 132 -5.85 -8.89 -7.41
C VAL A 132 -4.83 -9.50 -8.37
N VAL A 133 -3.81 -8.73 -8.68
CA VAL A 133 -2.54 -9.23 -9.20
C VAL A 133 -1.64 -9.59 -8.04
N SER A 134 -0.89 -10.67 -8.13
CA SER A 134 0.04 -11.12 -7.10
C SER A 134 1.22 -11.91 -7.67
N THR A 135 2.10 -12.37 -6.80
CA THR A 135 3.17 -13.33 -7.13
C THR A 135 2.68 -14.76 -6.94
N GLU A 136 3.30 -15.72 -7.64
CA GLU A 136 2.96 -17.14 -7.52
C GLU A 136 3.07 -17.66 -6.09
N GLU A 137 4.01 -17.11 -5.31
CA GLU A 137 4.30 -17.53 -3.93
C GLU A 137 3.11 -17.38 -2.98
N ILE A 138 2.20 -16.45 -3.24
CA ILE A 138 1.05 -16.17 -2.36
C ILE A 138 -0.28 -16.57 -2.97
N ASN A 139 -0.32 -17.09 -4.20
CA ASN A 139 -1.56 -17.42 -4.90
C ASN A 139 -2.40 -18.44 -4.12
N GLU A 140 -1.78 -19.47 -3.53
CA GLU A 140 -2.50 -20.47 -2.74
C GLU A 140 -3.22 -19.83 -1.55
N VAL A 141 -2.53 -18.96 -0.81
CA VAL A 141 -3.13 -18.23 0.34
C VAL A 141 -4.29 -17.35 -0.12
N LEU A 142 -4.15 -16.64 -1.25
CA LEU A 142 -5.21 -15.80 -1.79
C LEU A 142 -6.46 -16.60 -2.17
N LEU A 143 -6.26 -17.73 -2.85
CA LEU A 143 -7.37 -18.63 -3.25
C LEU A 143 -8.11 -19.22 -2.04
N GLU A 144 -7.39 -19.65 -0.99
CA GLU A 144 -7.98 -20.10 0.27
C GLU A 144 -8.84 -19.03 0.95
N LYS A 145 -8.51 -17.76 0.76
CA LYS A 145 -9.23 -16.58 1.28
C LYS A 145 -10.32 -16.06 0.32
N SER A 146 -10.71 -16.85 -0.69
CA SER A 146 -11.73 -16.47 -1.68
C SER A 146 -11.38 -15.19 -2.48
N VAL A 147 -10.10 -14.97 -2.73
CA VAL A 147 -9.58 -13.86 -3.56
C VAL A 147 -9.32 -14.38 -4.96
N THR A 148 -9.75 -13.65 -5.98
CA THR A 148 -9.49 -14.00 -7.39
C THR A 148 -8.13 -13.45 -7.81
N VAL A 149 -7.23 -14.33 -8.27
CA VAL A 149 -5.95 -13.91 -8.85
C VAL A 149 -6.11 -13.68 -10.35
N VAL A 150 -5.69 -12.51 -10.83
CA VAL A 150 -5.76 -12.14 -12.25
C VAL A 150 -4.38 -11.98 -12.87
N GLU A 151 -4.25 -12.37 -14.15
CA GLU A 151 -3.03 -12.21 -14.93
C GLU A 151 -3.00 -10.83 -15.60
N ALA A 152 -2.28 -9.90 -14.97
CA ALA A 152 -2.03 -8.55 -15.48
C ALA A 152 -0.74 -7.98 -14.86
N GLU A 153 -0.21 -6.91 -15.43
CA GLU A 153 0.88 -6.15 -14.80
C GLU A 153 0.33 -5.25 -13.68
N VAL A 154 -0.76 -4.56 -13.97
CA VAL A 154 -1.50 -3.72 -13.01
C VAL A 154 -2.98 -4.01 -13.13
N HIS A 155 -3.68 -4.17 -12.02
CA HIS A 155 -5.12 -4.41 -11.96
C HIS A 155 -5.81 -3.44 -11.01
N ILE A 156 -7.01 -3.06 -11.37
CA ILE A 156 -7.88 -2.19 -10.56
C ILE A 156 -9.17 -2.95 -10.25
N ASP A 157 -9.49 -3.04 -8.97
CA ASP A 157 -10.75 -3.51 -8.45
C ASP A 157 -11.31 -2.40 -7.55
N ASP A 158 -12.16 -1.54 -8.11
CA ASP A 158 -12.68 -0.33 -7.49
C ASP A 158 -11.54 0.62 -7.01
N MET A 159 -11.38 0.87 -5.72
CA MET A 159 -10.30 1.70 -5.15
C MET A 159 -9.03 0.89 -4.83
N LEU A 160 -9.05 -0.42 -5.05
CA LEU A 160 -7.89 -1.29 -4.87
C LEU A 160 -7.08 -1.37 -6.17
N VAL A 161 -5.82 -1.00 -6.11
CA VAL A 161 -4.85 -1.12 -7.22
C VAL A 161 -3.79 -2.14 -6.84
N THR A 162 -3.58 -3.16 -7.66
CA THR A 162 -2.56 -4.17 -7.42
C THR A 162 -1.61 -4.27 -8.61
N SER A 163 -0.32 -4.48 -8.36
CA SER A 163 0.71 -4.50 -9.41
C SER A 163 1.82 -5.50 -9.12
N LYS A 164 2.44 -6.01 -10.18
CA LYS A 164 3.68 -6.78 -10.13
C LYS A 164 4.93 -5.90 -9.98
N LEU A 165 4.83 -4.60 -10.29
CA LEU A 165 5.96 -3.68 -10.32
C LEU A 165 5.61 -2.35 -9.63
N ALA A 166 6.65 -1.72 -9.06
CA ALA A 166 6.58 -0.36 -8.54
C ALA A 166 7.00 0.65 -9.61
N ASP A 167 6.19 0.80 -10.64
CA ASP A 167 6.47 1.57 -11.85
C ASP A 167 5.51 2.76 -12.05
N ASP A 168 5.72 3.50 -13.15
CA ASP A 168 4.91 4.66 -13.51
C ASP A 168 3.44 4.27 -13.77
N ALA A 169 3.18 3.07 -14.33
CA ALA A 169 1.82 2.62 -14.62
C ALA A 169 1.00 2.39 -13.34
N LEU A 170 1.63 1.85 -12.31
CA LEU A 170 1.01 1.75 -10.98
C LEU A 170 0.71 3.14 -10.41
N VAL A 171 1.71 4.05 -10.44
CA VAL A 171 1.56 5.40 -9.87
C VAL A 171 0.45 6.18 -10.56
N GLU A 172 0.35 6.11 -11.88
CA GLU A 172 -0.73 6.74 -12.66
C GLU A 172 -2.12 6.25 -12.25
N LYS A 173 -2.30 4.93 -12.18
CA LYS A 173 -3.58 4.32 -11.79
C LYS A 173 -3.93 4.62 -10.34
N PHE A 174 -2.95 4.60 -9.44
CA PHE A 174 -3.17 4.92 -8.03
C PHE A 174 -3.50 6.40 -7.83
N ALA A 175 -2.78 7.31 -8.50
CA ALA A 175 -3.07 8.73 -8.46
C ALA A 175 -4.49 9.06 -8.99
N ASP A 176 -4.91 8.39 -10.08
CA ASP A 176 -6.27 8.53 -10.59
C ASP A 176 -7.32 8.10 -9.55
N ARG A 177 -7.10 6.99 -8.82
CA ARG A 177 -8.02 6.59 -7.74
C ARG A 177 -8.05 7.62 -6.60
N ILE A 178 -6.91 8.19 -6.23
CA ILE A 178 -6.86 9.23 -5.18
C ILE A 178 -7.59 10.51 -5.60
N GLN A 179 -7.45 10.93 -6.86
CA GLN A 179 -8.13 12.11 -7.40
C GLN A 179 -9.65 11.93 -7.47
N ASN A 180 -10.10 10.73 -7.82
CA ASN A 180 -11.52 10.41 -7.99
C ASN A 180 -12.17 9.85 -6.72
N TYR A 181 -11.43 9.77 -5.61
CA TYR A 181 -12.00 9.35 -4.33
C TYR A 181 -12.85 10.46 -3.73
N GLU A 182 -14.14 10.18 -3.57
CA GLU A 182 -15.09 11.00 -2.84
C GLU A 182 -15.47 10.24 -1.56
N PRO A 183 -15.16 10.78 -0.36
CA PRO A 183 -15.64 10.19 0.88
C PRO A 183 -17.17 10.09 0.87
N GLU A 184 -17.71 8.95 1.29
CA GLU A 184 -19.15 8.86 1.51
C GLU A 184 -19.59 9.98 2.46
N ALA A 185 -20.56 10.77 2.02
CA ALA A 185 -21.09 11.84 2.85
C ALA A 185 -21.71 11.21 4.10
N TRP A 186 -21.19 11.55 5.29
CA TRP A 186 -21.81 11.18 6.55
C TRP A 186 -23.20 11.82 6.58
N GLU A 187 -24.25 11.05 6.31
CA GLU A 187 -25.60 11.47 6.58
C GLU A 187 -25.78 11.48 8.11
N ALA A 188 -25.69 12.67 8.71
CA ALA A 188 -26.02 12.87 10.11
C ALA A 188 -27.52 12.53 10.28
N ALA A 189 -27.81 11.39 10.91
CA ALA A 189 -29.15 10.97 11.29
C ALA A 189 -29.64 11.77 12.53
#